data_715cc06e2a3e637ac790cdfe83b78a42
#
_entry.id   715cc06e2a3e637ac790cdfe83b78a42
#
_cell.length_a   1.000
_cell.length_b   1.000
_cell.length_c   1.000
_cell.angle_alpha   90.00
_cell.angle_beta   90.00
_cell.angle_gamma   90.00
#
_symmetry.space_group_name_H-M   'P 1'
#
loop_
_entity.id
_entity.type
_entity.pdbx_description
1 polymer ?
#
loop_
_entity_poly.entity_id
_entity_poly.type
_entity_poly.pdbx_seq_one_letter_code
_entity_poly.pdbx_strand_id
1 'polypeptide(L)'
;LPLYPQYSTTTTASIEDVVVKQADGLQITSIEDYPTDPQWVAAVADSIRNWRQQHGAGEHLLFSFHGLPQRIANGGDPYPQRCEASAVAIAAALDLSPSDWTLTYQSRFGKERWLEPATDKTLDAMAARGLRQVDVVCPGFAVDCLETLEEGAMQFAEHFAAHGGQLRYIPCLNFSDAHAAA
;
A
#
# COMPACT_ATOMS: atom_id res chain seq x y z
N LEU A 1 -8.54 -4.57 16.16
CA LEU A 1 -7.41 -4.24 15.30
C LEU A 1 -7.90 -4.12 13.86
N PRO A 2 -7.68 -2.97 13.16
CA PRO A 2 -8.02 -2.85 11.74
C PRO A 2 -7.07 -3.69 10.88
N LEU A 3 -7.60 -4.19 9.75
CA LEU A 3 -6.78 -4.90 8.74
C LEU A 3 -6.03 -3.92 7.80
N TYR A 4 -6.32 -2.63 7.90
CA TYR A 4 -5.64 -1.57 7.17
C TYR A 4 -4.78 -0.79 8.16
N PRO A 5 -3.44 -0.79 8.02
CA PRO A 5 -2.55 -0.08 8.94
C PRO A 5 -2.79 1.42 8.99
N GLN A 6 -3.26 2.01 7.89
CA GLN A 6 -3.51 3.43 7.73
C GLN A 6 -4.97 3.76 8.04
N TYR A 7 -5.19 4.60 9.05
CA TYR A 7 -6.53 5.07 9.38
C TYR A 7 -7.18 5.85 8.23
N SER A 8 -8.47 5.61 8.06
CA SER A 8 -9.37 6.43 7.25
C SER A 8 -10.76 6.48 7.87
N THR A 9 -11.45 7.59 7.66
CA THR A 9 -12.87 7.73 8.03
C THR A 9 -13.76 6.75 7.25
N THR A 10 -13.29 6.29 6.08
CA THR A 10 -14.02 5.35 5.22
C THR A 10 -13.81 3.88 5.58
N THR A 11 -12.83 3.57 6.42
CA THR A 11 -12.52 2.21 6.88
C THR A 11 -12.64 2.11 8.40
N THR A 12 -11.60 2.49 9.13
CA THR A 12 -11.52 2.31 10.59
C THR A 12 -12.68 2.98 11.32
N ALA A 13 -12.93 4.27 11.08
CA ALA A 13 -14.03 4.97 11.76
C ALA A 13 -15.40 4.38 11.42
N SER A 14 -15.62 4.01 10.17
CA SER A 14 -16.88 3.39 9.73
C SER A 14 -17.14 2.05 10.41
N ILE A 15 -16.08 1.25 10.65
CA ILE A 15 -16.16 -0.02 11.38
C ILE A 15 -16.42 0.26 12.87
N GLU A 16 -15.69 1.20 13.47
CA GLU A 16 -15.84 1.56 14.89
C GLU A 16 -17.24 2.04 15.21
N ASP A 17 -17.86 2.83 14.35
CA ASP A 17 -19.23 3.28 14.46
C ASP A 17 -20.23 2.11 14.62
N VAL A 18 -20.01 1.01 13.91
CA VAL A 18 -20.85 -0.19 13.99
C VAL A 18 -20.53 -0.99 15.25
N VAL A 19 -19.25 -1.18 15.54
CA VAL A 19 -18.76 -1.95 16.70
C VAL A 19 -19.28 -1.33 18.00
N VAL A 20 -19.14 -0.01 18.16
CA VAL A 20 -19.62 0.70 19.37
C VAL A 20 -21.14 0.58 19.53
N LYS A 21 -21.91 0.68 18.44
CA LYS A 21 -23.38 0.54 18.48
C LYS A 21 -23.83 -0.86 18.86
N GLN A 22 -23.02 -1.89 18.56
CA GLN A 22 -23.38 -3.29 18.80
C GLN A 22 -22.66 -3.91 20.01
N ALA A 23 -21.93 -3.11 20.78
CA ALA A 23 -21.12 -3.59 21.89
C ALA A 23 -21.94 -4.22 23.03
N ASP A 24 -23.21 -3.86 23.17
CA ASP A 24 -24.19 -4.43 24.17
C ASP A 24 -23.57 -4.62 25.56
N GLY A 25 -22.90 -3.57 26.07
CA GLY A 25 -22.28 -3.59 27.40
C GLY A 25 -20.89 -4.24 27.46
N LEU A 26 -20.34 -4.72 26.35
CA LEU A 26 -18.97 -5.20 26.28
C LEU A 26 -17.96 -4.04 26.38
N GLN A 27 -16.88 -4.25 27.11
CA GLN A 27 -15.75 -3.34 27.08
C GLN A 27 -14.95 -3.59 25.81
N ILE A 28 -14.84 -2.57 24.95
CA ILE A 28 -14.09 -2.64 23.69
C ILE A 28 -12.85 -1.78 23.80
N THR A 29 -11.71 -2.33 23.39
CA THR A 29 -10.46 -1.58 23.17
C THR A 29 -10.15 -1.60 21.69
N SER A 30 -10.07 -0.42 21.08
CA SER A 30 -9.73 -0.26 19.66
C SER A 30 -8.29 0.19 19.51
N ILE A 31 -7.64 -0.37 18.50
CA ILE A 31 -6.40 0.20 17.94
C ILE A 31 -6.83 1.00 16.71
N GLU A 32 -6.53 2.29 16.68
CA GLU A 32 -6.99 3.20 15.63
C GLU A 32 -6.22 2.99 14.34
N ASP A 33 -4.90 2.99 14.41
CA ASP A 33 -4.00 2.73 13.28
C ASP A 33 -2.62 2.25 13.78
N TYR A 34 -1.77 1.79 12.84
CA TYR A 34 -0.39 1.38 13.10
C TYR A 34 0.53 1.61 11.88
N PRO A 35 0.43 2.76 11.16
CA PRO A 35 1.13 2.99 9.88
C PRO A 35 2.65 3.06 9.99
N THR A 36 3.17 3.27 11.19
CA THR A 36 4.61 3.37 11.48
C THR A 36 5.03 2.50 12.66
N ASP A 37 4.20 1.52 13.05
CA ASP A 37 4.59 0.57 14.08
C ASP A 37 5.90 -0.12 13.71
N PRO A 38 6.92 -0.13 14.59
CA PRO A 38 8.24 -0.63 14.23
C PRO A 38 8.27 -2.13 13.85
N GLN A 39 7.40 -2.95 14.47
CA GLN A 39 7.35 -4.39 14.18
C GLN A 39 6.69 -4.62 12.81
N TRP A 40 5.59 -3.92 12.53
CA TRP A 40 4.93 -3.98 11.24
C TRP A 40 5.85 -3.47 10.11
N VAL A 41 6.51 -2.33 10.30
CA VAL A 41 7.48 -1.77 9.33
C VAL A 41 8.61 -2.76 9.07
N ALA A 42 9.17 -3.38 10.12
CA ALA A 42 10.21 -4.39 10.00
C ALA A 42 9.71 -5.62 9.21
N ALA A 43 8.50 -6.12 9.52
CA ALA A 43 7.92 -7.27 8.83
C ALA A 43 7.75 -7.00 7.32
N VAL A 44 7.25 -5.82 6.94
CA VAL A 44 7.12 -5.43 5.53
C VAL A 44 8.48 -5.27 4.86
N ALA A 45 9.43 -4.59 5.51
CA ALA A 45 10.77 -4.41 4.96
C ALA A 45 11.50 -5.75 4.76
N ASP A 46 11.39 -6.68 5.72
CA ASP A 46 11.99 -8.01 5.62
C ASP A 46 11.35 -8.86 4.54
N SER A 47 10.02 -8.76 4.36
CA SER A 47 9.34 -9.41 3.24
C SER A 47 9.90 -8.93 1.89
N ILE A 48 10.07 -7.62 1.71
CA ILE A 48 10.65 -7.03 0.50
C ILE A 48 12.11 -7.47 0.31
N ARG A 49 12.94 -7.46 1.37
CA ARG A 49 14.34 -7.93 1.30
C ARG A 49 14.43 -9.38 0.87
N ASN A 50 13.68 -10.26 1.54
CA ASN A 50 13.66 -11.70 1.26
C ASN A 50 13.22 -11.98 -0.18
N TRP A 51 12.19 -11.28 -0.64
CA TRP A 51 11.71 -11.41 -2.00
C TRP A 51 12.78 -10.98 -3.03
N ARG A 52 13.43 -9.82 -2.79
CA ARG A 52 14.52 -9.30 -3.64
C ARG A 52 15.78 -10.16 -3.61
N GLN A 53 16.09 -10.82 -2.50
CA GLN A 53 17.19 -11.79 -2.43
C GLN A 53 16.96 -13.00 -3.35
N GLN A 54 15.72 -13.44 -3.49
CA GLN A 54 15.35 -14.60 -4.31
C GLN A 54 15.20 -14.25 -5.80
N HIS A 55 14.72 -13.05 -6.12
CA HIS A 55 14.33 -12.65 -7.47
C HIS A 55 15.20 -11.53 -8.07
N GLY A 56 16.18 -11.03 -7.33
CA GLY A 56 16.90 -9.81 -7.64
C GLY A 56 16.12 -8.54 -7.30
N ALA A 57 16.77 -7.40 -7.18
CA ALA A 57 16.10 -6.11 -6.98
C ALA A 57 15.69 -5.49 -8.32
N GLY A 58 14.52 -4.87 -8.37
CA GLY A 58 14.12 -4.00 -9.47
C GLY A 58 14.88 -2.67 -9.43
N GLU A 59 14.78 -1.92 -10.51
CA GLU A 59 15.40 -0.59 -10.64
C GLU A 59 14.70 0.45 -9.74
N HIS A 60 13.43 0.18 -9.36
CA HIS A 60 12.61 1.07 -8.57
C HIS A 60 11.58 0.29 -7.73
N LEU A 61 11.24 0.81 -6.54
CA LEU A 61 10.18 0.27 -5.70
C LEU A 61 8.95 1.18 -5.73
N LEU A 62 7.80 0.61 -6.03
CA LEU A 62 6.52 1.31 -6.06
C LEU A 62 5.69 0.87 -4.86
N PHE A 63 5.36 1.80 -3.98
CA PHE A 63 4.37 1.61 -2.93
C PHE A 63 3.00 1.98 -3.49
N SER A 64 2.10 1.01 -3.66
CA SER A 64 0.76 1.23 -4.17
C SER A 64 -0.27 1.06 -3.06
N PHE A 65 -0.97 2.14 -2.72
CA PHE A 65 -2.04 2.14 -1.74
C PHE A 65 -3.41 2.21 -2.43
N HIS A 66 -4.46 1.76 -1.76
CA HIS A 66 -5.81 1.98 -2.29
C HIS A 66 -6.09 3.48 -2.35
N GLY A 67 -6.57 3.96 -3.49
CA GLY A 67 -6.93 5.35 -3.66
C GLY A 67 -8.17 5.73 -2.84
N LEU A 68 -8.33 7.03 -2.61
CA LEU A 68 -9.57 7.62 -2.09
C LEU A 68 -9.98 8.80 -2.98
N PRO A 69 -11.27 9.10 -3.08
CA PRO A 69 -11.72 10.34 -3.67
C PRO A 69 -11.08 11.55 -3.00
N GLN A 70 -10.54 12.47 -3.80
CA GLN A 70 -9.83 13.66 -3.30
C GLN A 70 -10.66 14.49 -2.33
N ARG A 71 -12.00 14.51 -2.49
CA ARG A 71 -12.91 15.22 -1.59
C ARG A 71 -12.86 14.70 -0.15
N ILE A 72 -12.57 13.42 0.05
CA ILE A 72 -12.47 12.81 1.39
C ILE A 72 -11.21 13.32 2.09
N ALA A 73 -10.06 13.30 1.41
CA ALA A 73 -8.82 13.87 1.92
C ALA A 73 -8.96 15.39 2.17
N ASN A 74 -9.59 16.13 1.27
CA ASN A 74 -9.87 17.56 1.45
C ASN A 74 -10.83 17.84 2.61
N GLY A 75 -11.63 16.85 3.00
CA GLY A 75 -12.51 16.88 4.17
C GLY A 75 -11.80 16.62 5.49
N GLY A 76 -10.48 16.41 5.47
CA GLY A 76 -9.66 16.22 6.68
C GLY A 76 -9.35 14.76 7.02
N ASP A 77 -9.63 13.81 6.11
CA ASP A 77 -9.21 12.41 6.30
C ASP A 77 -7.67 12.31 6.30
N PRO A 78 -7.04 11.74 7.34
CA PRO A 78 -5.58 11.69 7.46
C PRO A 78 -4.94 10.56 6.63
N TYR A 79 -5.71 9.79 5.88
CA TYR A 79 -5.23 8.62 5.14
C TYR A 79 -4.01 8.91 4.24
N PRO A 80 -3.97 10.00 3.44
CA PRO A 80 -2.80 10.27 2.59
C PRO A 80 -1.51 10.44 3.41
N GLN A 81 -1.58 11.14 4.54
CA GLN A 81 -0.45 11.35 5.43
C GLN A 81 -0.01 10.04 6.11
N ARG A 82 -0.97 9.16 6.44
CA ARG A 82 -0.68 7.83 6.99
C ARG A 82 0.00 6.93 5.96
N CYS A 83 -0.44 6.97 4.70
CA CYS A 83 0.21 6.25 3.59
C CYS A 83 1.65 6.74 3.38
N GLU A 84 1.86 8.06 3.37
CA GLU A 84 3.18 8.66 3.23
C GLU A 84 4.09 8.25 4.39
N ALA A 85 3.60 8.32 5.64
CA ALA A 85 4.36 7.90 6.82
C ALA A 85 4.79 6.43 6.74
N SER A 86 3.89 5.52 6.30
CA SER A 86 4.22 4.11 6.07
C SER A 86 5.30 3.95 5.00
N ALA A 87 5.15 4.58 3.84
CA ALA A 87 6.10 4.47 2.74
C ALA A 87 7.50 4.97 3.15
N VAL A 88 7.56 6.13 3.83
CA VAL A 88 8.82 6.71 4.35
C VAL A 88 9.47 5.77 5.36
N ALA A 89 8.71 5.22 6.32
CA ALA A 89 9.24 4.33 7.35
C ALA A 89 9.78 3.02 6.74
N ILE A 90 9.05 2.42 5.80
CA ILE A 90 9.48 1.19 5.12
C ILE A 90 10.72 1.47 4.23
N ALA A 91 10.72 2.58 3.47
CA ALA A 91 11.85 2.97 2.64
C ALA A 91 13.12 3.21 3.48
N ALA A 92 12.98 3.87 4.63
CA ALA A 92 14.08 4.08 5.59
C ALA A 92 14.60 2.74 6.15
N ALA A 93 13.70 1.81 6.51
CA ALA A 93 14.09 0.48 6.97
C ALA A 93 14.81 -0.33 5.88
N LEU A 94 14.57 -0.04 4.61
CA LEU A 94 15.24 -0.67 3.45
C LEU A 94 16.51 0.06 3.00
N ASP A 95 16.91 1.15 3.67
CA ASP A 95 18.02 2.03 3.28
C ASP A 95 17.88 2.60 1.84
N LEU A 96 16.64 2.85 1.39
CA LEU A 96 16.37 3.40 0.06
C LEU A 96 16.51 4.93 0.04
N SER A 97 17.16 5.42 -1.00
CA SER A 97 17.18 6.87 -1.29
C SER A 97 15.81 7.35 -1.81
N PRO A 98 15.46 8.63 -1.65
CA PRO A 98 14.19 9.16 -2.16
C PRO A 98 13.97 8.98 -3.67
N SER A 99 15.05 8.78 -4.45
CA SER A 99 14.99 8.51 -5.89
C SER A 99 14.62 7.07 -6.22
N ASP A 100 14.69 6.14 -5.27
CA ASP A 100 14.62 4.70 -5.51
C ASP A 100 13.20 4.14 -5.31
N TRP A 101 12.29 4.98 -4.85
CA TRP A 101 10.89 4.59 -4.60
C TRP A 101 9.89 5.70 -4.92
N THR A 102 8.64 5.33 -5.09
CA THR A 102 7.52 6.26 -5.31
C THR A 102 6.27 5.73 -4.63
N LEU A 103 5.52 6.62 -3.96
CA LEU A 103 4.19 6.32 -3.45
C LEU A 103 3.15 6.62 -4.54
N THR A 104 2.19 5.70 -4.71
CA THR A 104 1.10 5.83 -5.69
C THR A 104 -0.22 5.31 -5.12
N TYR A 105 -1.31 5.61 -5.81
CA TYR A 105 -2.65 5.18 -5.46
C TYR A 105 -3.30 4.41 -6.61
N GLN A 106 -3.91 3.27 -6.28
CA GLN A 106 -4.60 2.36 -7.19
C GLN A 106 -6.14 2.39 -7.00
N SER A 107 -6.86 1.53 -7.72
CA SER A 107 -8.28 1.22 -7.54
C SER A 107 -9.22 2.42 -7.75
N ARG A 108 -8.89 3.27 -8.73
CA ARG A 108 -9.73 4.39 -9.10
C ARG A 108 -10.93 3.93 -9.93
N PHE A 109 -12.11 4.43 -9.61
CA PHE A 109 -13.31 4.18 -10.39
C PHE A 109 -14.22 5.42 -10.48
N GLY A 110 -15.12 5.42 -11.45
CA GLY A 110 -16.02 6.55 -11.67
C GLY A 110 -15.34 7.78 -12.29
N LYS A 111 -15.98 8.95 -12.14
CA LYS A 111 -15.57 10.19 -12.82
C LYS A 111 -15.02 11.25 -11.88
N GLU A 112 -15.08 11.04 -10.58
CA GLU A 112 -14.55 12.02 -9.63
C GLU A 112 -13.01 11.99 -9.58
N ARG A 113 -12.44 13.04 -9.01
CA ARG A 113 -11.00 13.13 -8.79
C ARG A 113 -10.60 12.27 -7.60
N TRP A 114 -9.54 11.46 -7.77
CA TRP A 114 -8.96 10.59 -6.76
C TRP A 114 -7.58 11.09 -6.32
N LEU A 115 -7.06 10.51 -5.25
CA LEU A 115 -5.69 10.76 -4.80
C LEU A 115 -4.68 10.47 -5.91
N GLU A 116 -3.62 11.26 -5.94
CA GLU A 116 -2.53 11.16 -6.91
C GLU A 116 -1.18 11.08 -6.19
N PRO A 117 -0.13 10.56 -6.84
CA PRO A 117 -0.09 10.08 -8.23
C PRO A 117 -0.77 8.71 -8.39
N ALA A 118 -1.41 8.51 -9.53
CA ALA A 118 -2.04 7.24 -9.87
C ALA A 118 -1.02 6.20 -10.33
N THR A 119 -1.18 4.95 -9.94
CA THR A 119 -0.24 3.85 -10.21
C THR A 119 -0.02 3.65 -11.70
N ASP A 120 -1.09 3.55 -12.50
CA ASP A 120 -1.03 3.37 -13.95
C ASP A 120 -0.27 4.52 -14.65
N LYS A 121 -0.54 5.77 -14.27
CA LYS A 121 0.11 6.95 -14.84
C LYS A 121 1.58 7.07 -14.43
N THR A 122 1.90 6.61 -13.24
CA THR A 122 3.29 6.56 -12.76
C THR A 122 4.09 5.52 -13.54
N LEU A 123 3.51 4.36 -13.82
CA LEU A 123 4.13 3.34 -14.67
C LEU A 123 4.36 3.83 -16.10
N ASP A 124 3.40 4.56 -16.70
CA ASP A 124 3.58 5.22 -17.99
C ASP A 124 4.83 6.14 -17.98
N ALA A 125 4.91 6.99 -16.95
CA ALA A 125 6.04 7.93 -16.81
C ALA A 125 7.38 7.22 -16.57
N MET A 126 7.40 6.12 -15.81
CA MET A 126 8.58 5.29 -15.58
C MET A 126 9.06 4.63 -16.88
N ALA A 127 8.14 4.04 -17.66
CA ALA A 127 8.45 3.47 -18.96
C ALA A 127 9.05 4.51 -19.93
N ALA A 128 8.46 5.71 -19.97
CA ALA A 128 8.95 6.83 -20.79
C ALA A 128 10.36 7.30 -20.39
N ARG A 129 10.70 7.19 -19.10
CA ARG A 129 12.04 7.48 -18.57
C ARG A 129 13.05 6.35 -18.80
N GLY A 130 12.61 5.22 -19.32
CA GLY A 130 13.47 4.09 -19.65
C GLY A 130 13.59 3.03 -18.56
N LEU A 131 12.84 3.12 -17.45
CA LEU A 131 12.79 2.05 -16.45
C LEU A 131 12.15 0.80 -17.06
N ARG A 132 12.75 -0.36 -16.80
CA ARG A 132 12.28 -1.63 -17.38
C ARG A 132 11.91 -2.68 -16.35
N GLN A 133 12.38 -2.56 -15.11
CA GLN A 133 12.05 -3.51 -14.06
C GLN A 133 11.67 -2.78 -12.77
N VAL A 134 10.39 -2.83 -12.41
CA VAL A 134 9.82 -2.14 -11.24
C VAL A 134 9.21 -3.17 -10.30
N ASP A 135 9.56 -3.09 -9.02
CA ASP A 135 8.92 -3.86 -7.97
C ASP A 135 7.71 -3.08 -7.43
N VAL A 136 6.60 -3.74 -7.19
CA VAL A 136 5.43 -3.13 -6.53
C VAL A 136 5.05 -3.89 -5.27
N VAL A 137 4.75 -3.15 -4.21
CA VAL A 137 4.23 -3.65 -2.94
C VAL A 137 3.01 -2.83 -2.53
N CYS A 138 2.03 -3.49 -1.89
CA CYS A 138 0.78 -2.87 -1.47
C CYS A 138 0.65 -2.86 0.07
N PRO A 139 1.39 -2.01 0.81
CA PRO A 139 1.46 -2.08 2.27
C PRO A 139 0.19 -1.60 2.98
N GLY A 140 -0.79 -1.08 2.25
CA GLY A 140 -2.13 -0.79 2.77
C GLY A 140 -3.01 -2.04 2.94
N PHE A 141 -2.54 -3.22 2.53
CA PHE A 141 -3.30 -4.47 2.58
C PHE A 141 -2.58 -5.49 3.47
N ALA A 142 -3.29 -6.01 4.46
CA ALA A 142 -2.76 -7.04 5.36
C ALA A 142 -2.58 -8.38 4.64
N VAL A 143 -3.50 -8.68 3.72
CA VAL A 143 -3.55 -9.93 2.94
C VAL A 143 -3.77 -9.63 1.47
N ASP A 144 -3.31 -10.55 0.62
CA ASP A 144 -3.58 -10.50 -0.81
C ASP A 144 -5.08 -10.63 -1.09
N CYS A 145 -5.58 -9.78 -1.96
CA CYS A 145 -6.98 -9.69 -2.32
C CYS A 145 -7.13 -9.34 -3.81
N LEU A 146 -8.34 -9.06 -4.25
CA LEU A 146 -8.61 -8.74 -5.65
C LEU A 146 -7.80 -7.52 -6.13
N GLU A 147 -7.73 -6.48 -5.30
CA GLU A 147 -7.02 -5.23 -5.61
C GLU A 147 -5.50 -5.43 -5.70
N THR A 148 -4.95 -6.40 -5.01
CA THR A 148 -3.51 -6.67 -5.06
C THR A 148 -3.14 -7.69 -6.14
N LEU A 149 -3.93 -8.74 -6.32
CA LEU A 149 -3.62 -9.81 -7.27
C LEU A 149 -4.11 -9.52 -8.69
N GLU A 150 -5.35 -9.08 -8.86
CA GLU A 150 -5.87 -8.78 -10.20
C GLU A 150 -5.36 -7.41 -10.67
N GLU A 151 -5.58 -6.33 -9.92
CA GLU A 151 -5.16 -5.00 -10.34
C GLU A 151 -3.63 -4.85 -10.26
N GLY A 152 -3.03 -5.15 -9.08
CA GLY A 152 -1.60 -4.97 -8.83
C GLY A 152 -0.72 -5.93 -9.61
N ALA A 153 -0.92 -7.24 -9.43
CA ALA A 153 -0.03 -8.25 -9.99
C ALA A 153 -0.31 -8.58 -11.47
N MET A 154 -1.55 -8.41 -11.94
CA MET A 154 -1.93 -8.77 -13.33
C MET A 154 -2.11 -7.53 -14.20
N GLN A 155 -3.10 -6.67 -13.93
CA GLN A 155 -3.45 -5.55 -14.81
C GLN A 155 -2.31 -4.53 -14.97
N PHE A 156 -1.68 -4.12 -13.86
CA PHE A 156 -0.52 -3.21 -13.95
C PHE A 156 0.70 -3.87 -14.58
N ALA A 157 0.90 -5.19 -14.39
CA ALA A 157 1.98 -5.92 -15.07
C ALA A 157 1.76 -5.97 -16.58
N GLU A 158 0.55 -6.29 -17.03
CA GLU A 158 0.17 -6.25 -18.44
C GLU A 158 0.32 -4.84 -19.03
N HIS A 159 -0.16 -3.84 -18.30
CA HIS A 159 -0.05 -2.43 -18.68
C HIS A 159 1.41 -2.01 -18.87
N PHE A 160 2.29 -2.32 -17.90
CA PHE A 160 3.71 -1.96 -17.99
C PHE A 160 4.46 -2.76 -19.05
N ALA A 161 4.07 -4.04 -19.24
CA ALA A 161 4.63 -4.90 -20.30
C ALA A 161 4.33 -4.38 -21.71
N ALA A 162 3.16 -3.77 -21.93
CA ALA A 162 2.81 -3.12 -23.19
C ALA A 162 3.76 -1.96 -23.54
N HIS A 163 4.45 -1.40 -22.55
CA HIS A 163 5.46 -0.35 -22.69
C HIS A 163 6.90 -0.91 -22.63
N GLY A 164 7.07 -2.23 -22.71
CA GLY A 164 8.36 -2.92 -22.70
C GLY A 164 9.02 -3.03 -21.33
N GLY A 165 8.24 -2.88 -20.24
CA GLY A 165 8.68 -3.05 -18.86
C GLY A 165 8.25 -4.38 -18.26
N GLN A 166 8.80 -4.71 -17.11
CA GLN A 166 8.39 -5.82 -16.24
C GLN A 166 8.04 -5.28 -14.87
N LEU A 167 6.76 -5.36 -14.50
CA LEU A 167 6.32 -5.10 -13.13
C LEU A 167 6.34 -6.42 -12.36
N ARG A 168 6.90 -6.39 -11.14
CA ARG A 168 7.02 -7.56 -10.30
C ARG A 168 6.32 -7.29 -8.98
N TYR A 169 5.28 -8.04 -8.72
CA TYR A 169 4.49 -7.90 -7.50
C TYR A 169 5.15 -8.64 -6.33
N ILE A 170 5.32 -7.95 -5.21
CA ILE A 170 5.76 -8.51 -3.93
C ILE A 170 4.50 -8.78 -3.10
N PRO A 171 4.23 -10.05 -2.71
CA PRO A 171 3.03 -10.39 -1.95
C PRO A 171 2.89 -9.64 -0.64
N CYS A 172 1.65 -9.41 -0.21
CA CYS A 172 1.34 -8.90 1.11
C CYS A 172 1.88 -9.84 2.21
N LEU A 173 1.89 -9.39 3.46
CA LEU A 173 2.38 -10.20 4.59
C LEU A 173 1.56 -11.46 4.81
N ASN A 174 0.28 -11.43 4.45
CA ASN A 174 -0.65 -12.53 4.60
C ASN A 174 -0.66 -13.06 6.06
N PHE A 175 -0.66 -14.37 6.24
CA PHE A 175 -0.60 -15.04 7.55
C PHE A 175 0.83 -15.47 7.92
N SER A 176 1.83 -14.65 7.58
CA SER A 176 3.21 -14.90 8.01
C SER A 176 3.37 -14.73 9.53
N ASP A 177 4.29 -15.48 10.13
CA ASP A 177 4.59 -15.37 11.56
C ASP A 177 5.03 -13.95 11.94
N ALA A 178 5.76 -13.27 11.06
CA ALA A 178 6.19 -11.89 11.26
C ALA A 178 5.00 -10.92 11.31
N HIS A 179 3.96 -11.16 10.51
CA HIS A 179 2.73 -10.35 10.54
C HIS A 179 1.90 -10.62 11.81
N ALA A 180 1.87 -11.88 12.25
CA ALA A 180 1.13 -12.24 13.46
C ALA A 180 1.80 -11.72 14.75
N ALA A 181 3.10 -11.42 14.70
CA ALA A 181 3.88 -10.89 15.83
C ALA A 181 3.93 -9.36 15.87
N ALA A 182 3.57 -8.70 14.79
CA ALA A 182 3.49 -7.24 14.66
C ALA A 182 2.13 -6.74 15.11
#